data_aa832411396a892eac0747599211d7be
#
_entry.id   aa832411396a892eac0747599211d7be
#
_cell.length_a   1.000
_cell.length_b   1.000
_cell.length_c   1.000
_cell.angle_alpha   90.00
_cell.angle_beta   90.00
_cell.angle_gamma   90.00
#
_symmetry.space_group_name_H-M   'P 1'
#
loop_
_entity.id
_entity.type
_entity.pdbx_description
1 polymer ?
#
loop_
_entity_poly.entity_id
_entity_poly.type
_entity_poly.pdbx_seq_one_letter_code
_entity_poly.pdbx_strand_id
1 'polypeptide(L)'
;MKTAFELNAEFRDAQGKGASRRLRHENKVPAILYGGHREPRALALDHTKLLLMLDNERFYSTIINLKVGEVSQAAILKDVQRHPAKNAVVHVDLQRVLENEKIRIAIPLHFKGESVAPGVKKGGVVSHLKNEITVSCLPKDLPEFVDVDLSGLDINQMLYLADLKVPEGVEIIELAHGRNSPVVSVHHARAEEVETAAAAEAGVAAAGAAPAAAAPAADAKAAAKPAAEAKGKDAKK
;
A
#
# COMPACT_ATOMS: atom_id res chain seq x y z
N MET A 1 17.70 -23.12 -3.68
CA MET A 1 16.74 -22.02 -3.83
C MET A 1 15.36 -22.58 -4.13
N LYS A 2 14.35 -22.28 -3.32
CA LYS A 2 12.96 -22.64 -3.61
C LYS A 2 12.38 -21.57 -4.53
N THR A 3 12.33 -21.83 -5.84
CA THR A 3 11.63 -20.97 -6.80
C THR A 3 10.20 -21.46 -6.89
N ALA A 4 9.26 -20.72 -6.31
CA ALA A 4 7.86 -21.14 -6.26
C ALA A 4 7.03 -20.61 -7.43
N PHE A 5 7.46 -19.52 -8.07
CA PHE A 5 6.68 -18.83 -9.10
C PHE A 5 7.50 -18.66 -10.39
N GLU A 6 6.84 -18.87 -11.52
CA GLU A 6 7.40 -18.59 -12.85
C GLU A 6 6.67 -17.41 -13.48
N LEU A 7 7.40 -16.40 -13.90
CA LEU A 7 6.87 -15.21 -14.55
C LEU A 7 7.47 -15.04 -15.94
N ASN A 8 6.62 -15.00 -16.95
CA ASN A 8 7.07 -14.73 -18.32
C ASN A 8 7.14 -13.23 -18.57
N ALA A 9 8.24 -12.78 -19.15
CA ALA A 9 8.47 -11.39 -19.49
C ALA A 9 8.97 -11.24 -20.93
N GLU A 10 8.64 -10.15 -21.56
CA GLU A 10 9.11 -9.75 -22.87
C GLU A 10 10.06 -8.55 -22.74
N PHE A 11 11.09 -8.49 -23.59
CA PHE A 11 11.93 -7.30 -23.66
C PHE A 11 11.16 -6.12 -24.24
N ARG A 12 11.43 -4.93 -23.72
CA ARG A 12 10.80 -3.70 -24.16
C ARG A 12 11.85 -2.66 -24.55
N ASP A 13 11.87 -2.29 -25.84
CA ASP A 13 12.75 -1.23 -26.34
C ASP A 13 12.11 0.15 -26.25
N ALA A 14 10.79 0.23 -26.50
CA ALA A 14 10.06 1.48 -26.45
C ALA A 14 9.88 1.97 -25.00
N GLN A 15 10.43 3.14 -24.69
CA GLN A 15 10.38 3.77 -23.38
C GLN A 15 9.56 5.06 -23.43
N GLY A 16 9.24 5.60 -22.23
CA GLY A 16 8.54 6.86 -22.05
C GLY A 16 7.03 6.73 -21.78
N LYS A 17 6.39 7.87 -21.48
CA LYS A 17 5.01 7.97 -21.02
C LYS A 17 4.00 7.37 -22.02
N GLY A 18 4.15 7.70 -23.32
CA GLY A 18 3.22 7.23 -24.36
C GLY A 18 3.31 5.73 -24.58
N ALA A 19 4.52 5.16 -24.64
CA ALA A 19 4.73 3.72 -24.81
C ALA A 19 4.18 2.94 -23.61
N SER A 20 4.48 3.35 -22.39
CA SER A 20 3.97 2.71 -21.18
C SER A 20 2.43 2.77 -21.08
N ARG A 21 1.81 3.85 -21.57
CA ARG A 21 0.34 3.94 -21.61
C ARG A 21 -0.26 2.96 -22.64
N ARG A 22 0.32 2.81 -23.82
CA ARG A 22 -0.14 1.84 -24.82
C ARG A 22 -0.05 0.41 -24.28
N LEU A 23 1.08 0.02 -23.69
CA LEU A 23 1.25 -1.30 -23.07
C LEU A 23 0.15 -1.62 -22.05
N ARG A 24 -0.20 -0.66 -21.18
CA ARG A 24 -1.28 -0.88 -20.19
C ARG A 24 -2.65 -1.03 -20.85
N HIS A 25 -2.89 -0.42 -22.01
CA HIS A 25 -4.10 -0.66 -22.80
C HIS A 25 -4.13 -2.05 -23.45
N GLU A 26 -2.97 -2.64 -23.72
CA GLU A 26 -2.78 -4.00 -24.22
C GLU A 26 -2.74 -5.06 -23.10
N ASN A 27 -3.16 -4.71 -21.87
CA ASN A 27 -3.08 -5.57 -20.69
C ASN A 27 -1.65 -6.05 -20.37
N LYS A 28 -0.64 -5.25 -20.67
CA LYS A 28 0.75 -5.49 -20.28
C LYS A 28 1.19 -4.46 -19.27
N VAL A 29 1.96 -4.89 -18.26
CA VAL A 29 2.52 -4.04 -17.21
C VAL A 29 3.98 -3.75 -17.52
N PRO A 30 4.40 -2.50 -17.59
CA PRO A 30 5.81 -2.16 -17.67
C PRO A 30 6.52 -2.54 -16.37
N ALA A 31 7.67 -3.19 -16.49
CA ALA A 31 8.53 -3.57 -15.39
C ALA A 31 9.99 -3.22 -15.69
N ILE A 32 10.78 -3.16 -14.63
CA ILE A 32 12.23 -3.00 -14.71
C ILE A 32 12.92 -4.12 -13.94
N LEU A 33 13.98 -4.67 -14.53
CA LEU A 33 14.83 -5.68 -13.90
C LEU A 33 16.24 -5.10 -13.73
N TYR A 34 16.69 -4.95 -12.49
CA TYR A 34 18.00 -4.37 -12.15
C TYR A 34 18.77 -5.21 -11.13
N GLY A 35 20.00 -4.82 -10.82
CA GLY A 35 20.88 -5.50 -9.87
C GLY A 35 21.73 -6.61 -10.51
N GLY A 36 22.50 -7.31 -9.70
CA GLY A 36 23.37 -8.40 -10.13
C GLY A 36 24.53 -7.95 -11.01
N HIS A 37 25.06 -6.74 -10.80
CA HIS A 37 26.17 -6.13 -11.58
C HIS A 37 25.94 -6.11 -13.10
N ARG A 38 24.67 -6.15 -13.54
CA ARG A 38 24.28 -6.06 -14.94
C ARG A 38 23.42 -4.85 -15.18
N GLU A 39 23.42 -4.33 -16.39
CA GLU A 39 22.59 -3.21 -16.79
C GLU A 39 21.11 -3.45 -16.52
N PRO A 40 20.37 -2.39 -16.11
CA PRO A 40 18.92 -2.47 -15.96
C PRO A 40 18.27 -2.77 -17.31
N ARG A 41 17.25 -3.64 -17.29
CA ARG A 41 16.51 -3.99 -18.50
C ARG A 41 15.02 -3.69 -18.32
N ALA A 42 14.45 -3.02 -19.30
CA ALA A 42 13.02 -2.76 -19.35
C ALA A 42 12.28 -3.98 -19.86
N LEU A 43 11.22 -4.37 -19.17
CA LEU A 43 10.41 -5.55 -19.44
C LEU A 43 8.93 -5.18 -19.56
N ALA A 44 8.18 -6.07 -20.20
CA ALA A 44 6.72 -6.04 -20.21
C ALA A 44 6.20 -7.38 -19.66
N LEU A 45 5.28 -7.32 -18.72
CA LEU A 45 4.66 -8.47 -18.05
C LEU A 45 3.17 -8.55 -18.42
N ASP A 46 2.61 -9.74 -18.42
CA ASP A 46 1.17 -9.95 -18.57
C ASP A 46 0.45 -9.53 -17.27
N HIS A 47 -0.48 -8.57 -17.38
CA HIS A 47 -1.21 -8.02 -16.26
C HIS A 47 -2.08 -9.06 -15.54
N THR A 48 -2.76 -9.92 -16.30
CA THR A 48 -3.70 -10.90 -15.72
C THR A 48 -2.96 -11.96 -14.90
N LYS A 49 -1.87 -12.50 -15.45
CA LYS A 49 -1.04 -13.48 -14.74
C LYS A 49 -0.39 -12.88 -13.50
N LEU A 50 0.09 -11.64 -13.64
CA LEU A 50 0.71 -10.91 -12.54
C LEU A 50 -0.27 -10.66 -11.38
N LEU A 51 -1.52 -10.26 -11.66
CA LEU A 51 -2.55 -10.06 -10.64
C LEU A 51 -2.80 -11.34 -9.85
N LEU A 52 -2.99 -12.48 -10.53
CA LEU A 52 -3.19 -13.76 -9.87
C LEU A 52 -2.03 -14.17 -8.96
N MET A 53 -0.80 -13.81 -9.34
CA MET A 53 0.39 -14.07 -8.50
C MET A 53 0.46 -13.11 -7.31
N LEU A 54 0.09 -11.84 -7.49
CA LEU A 54 0.08 -10.82 -6.44
C LEU A 54 -1.02 -11.01 -5.40
N ASP A 55 -2.02 -11.85 -5.67
CA ASP A 55 -3.04 -12.25 -4.68
C ASP A 55 -2.47 -13.24 -3.64
N ASN A 56 -1.32 -13.86 -3.93
CA ASN A 56 -0.60 -14.70 -2.98
C ASN A 56 0.43 -13.86 -2.21
N GLU A 57 0.28 -13.77 -0.89
CA GLU A 57 1.22 -13.06 -0.02
C GLU A 57 2.66 -13.57 -0.15
N ARG A 58 2.84 -14.87 -0.37
CA ARG A 58 4.16 -15.50 -0.58
C ARG A 58 4.91 -14.98 -1.80
N PHE A 59 4.21 -14.38 -2.77
CA PHE A 59 4.85 -13.85 -3.97
C PHE A 59 5.77 -12.68 -3.66
N TYR A 60 5.47 -11.90 -2.61
CA TYR A 60 6.28 -10.75 -2.18
C TYR A 60 7.59 -11.17 -1.51
N SER A 61 7.61 -12.34 -0.87
CA SER A 61 8.73 -12.83 -0.09
C SER A 61 9.47 -14.02 -0.73
N THR A 62 9.13 -14.40 -1.97
CA THR A 62 9.72 -15.57 -2.62
C THR A 62 10.56 -15.18 -3.83
N ILE A 63 11.57 -16.01 -4.14
CA ILE A 63 12.38 -15.86 -5.35
C ILE A 63 11.58 -16.37 -6.56
N ILE A 64 11.41 -15.50 -7.54
CA ILE A 64 10.67 -15.71 -8.76
C ILE A 64 11.62 -16.15 -9.87
N ASN A 65 11.24 -17.15 -10.64
CA ASN A 65 11.94 -17.53 -11.86
C ASN A 65 11.38 -16.70 -13.03
N LEU A 66 12.12 -15.67 -13.42
CA LEU A 66 11.74 -14.77 -14.50
C LEU A 66 12.25 -15.34 -15.84
N LYS A 67 11.33 -15.72 -16.72
CA LYS A 67 11.62 -16.18 -18.08
C LYS A 67 11.52 -15.00 -19.05
N VAL A 68 12.63 -14.59 -19.61
CA VAL A 68 12.69 -13.51 -20.61
C VAL A 68 13.17 -14.10 -21.93
N GLY A 69 12.25 -14.42 -22.82
CA GLY A 69 12.54 -15.22 -24.02
C GLY A 69 13.05 -16.61 -23.64
N GLU A 70 14.27 -16.94 -24.05
CA GLU A 70 14.92 -18.23 -23.74
C GLU A 70 15.74 -18.21 -22.43
N VAL A 71 15.94 -17.04 -21.85
CA VAL A 71 16.80 -16.87 -20.66
C VAL A 71 15.95 -16.87 -19.40
N SER A 72 16.32 -17.75 -18.45
CA SER A 72 15.72 -17.81 -17.13
C SER A 72 16.65 -17.16 -16.10
N GLN A 73 16.10 -16.26 -15.28
CA GLN A 73 16.86 -15.52 -14.26
C GLN A 73 16.10 -15.51 -12.94
N ALA A 74 16.82 -15.70 -11.83
CA ALA A 74 16.26 -15.55 -10.49
C ALA A 74 16.10 -14.06 -10.18
N ALA A 75 14.91 -13.66 -9.80
CA ALA A 75 14.57 -12.30 -9.43
C ALA A 75 13.66 -12.28 -8.21
N ILE A 76 13.62 -11.16 -7.52
CA ILE A 76 12.72 -10.92 -6.40
C ILE A 76 11.90 -9.67 -6.67
N LEU A 77 10.69 -9.66 -6.19
CA LEU A 77 9.81 -8.50 -6.26
C LEU A 77 10.31 -7.45 -5.27
N LYS A 78 10.58 -6.24 -5.74
CA LYS A 78 11.05 -5.16 -4.89
C LYS A 78 9.97 -4.15 -4.56
N ASP A 79 9.21 -3.75 -5.58
CA ASP A 79 8.11 -2.81 -5.42
C ASP A 79 7.01 -3.06 -6.46
N VAL A 80 5.77 -2.78 -6.08
CA VAL A 80 4.59 -2.88 -6.94
C VAL A 80 3.79 -1.60 -6.84
N GLN A 81 3.76 -0.84 -7.91
CA GLN A 81 2.91 0.33 -7.99
C GLN A 81 1.51 -0.06 -8.47
N ARG A 82 0.51 0.18 -7.63
CA ARG A 82 -0.90 -0.07 -7.93
C ARG A 82 -1.63 1.24 -8.25
N HIS A 83 -2.63 1.16 -9.08
CA HIS A 83 -3.48 2.31 -9.37
C HIS A 83 -4.41 2.58 -8.17
N PRO A 84 -4.53 3.83 -7.66
CA PRO A 84 -5.26 4.12 -6.42
C PRO A 84 -6.77 3.82 -6.48
N ALA A 85 -7.38 3.92 -7.68
CA ALA A 85 -8.83 3.74 -7.84
C ALA A 85 -9.23 2.49 -8.64
N LYS A 86 -8.29 1.84 -9.34
CA LYS A 86 -8.56 0.65 -10.16
C LYS A 86 -7.71 -0.48 -9.64
N ASN A 87 -8.26 -1.70 -9.60
CA ASN A 87 -7.45 -2.89 -9.31
C ASN A 87 -6.54 -3.21 -10.51
N ALA A 88 -5.54 -2.35 -10.72
CA ALA A 88 -4.59 -2.48 -11.82
C ALA A 88 -3.18 -2.17 -11.34
N VAL A 89 -2.23 -2.97 -11.79
CA VAL A 89 -0.80 -2.74 -11.56
C VAL A 89 -0.28 -1.77 -12.60
N VAL A 90 0.42 -0.73 -12.13
CA VAL A 90 0.97 0.34 -12.96
C VAL A 90 2.42 0.07 -13.33
N HIS A 91 3.23 -0.41 -12.39
CA HIS A 91 4.64 -0.72 -12.57
C HIS A 91 5.09 -1.80 -11.60
N VAL A 92 6.13 -2.53 -11.98
CA VAL A 92 6.76 -3.56 -11.14
C VAL A 92 8.26 -3.42 -11.21
N ASP A 93 8.88 -3.43 -10.04
CA ASP A 93 10.31 -3.41 -9.86
C ASP A 93 10.80 -4.79 -9.45
N LEU A 94 11.70 -5.35 -10.25
CA LEU A 94 12.31 -6.65 -10.03
C LEU A 94 13.81 -6.48 -9.81
N GLN A 95 14.33 -7.10 -8.76
CA GLN A 95 15.76 -7.13 -8.47
C GLN A 95 16.31 -8.52 -8.76
N ARG A 96 17.42 -8.61 -9.51
CA ARG A 96 18.13 -9.87 -9.71
C ARG A 96 18.73 -10.35 -8.41
N VAL A 97 18.65 -11.65 -8.19
CA VAL A 97 19.18 -12.30 -7.00
C VAL A 97 20.49 -12.99 -7.33
N LEU A 98 21.54 -12.67 -6.57
CA LEU A 98 22.82 -13.37 -6.56
C LEU A 98 22.91 -14.19 -5.28
N GLU A 99 23.46 -15.40 -5.37
CA GLU A 99 23.50 -16.35 -4.24
C GLU A 99 24.31 -15.86 -3.04
N ASN A 100 25.28 -15.00 -3.28
CA ASN A 100 26.24 -14.54 -2.28
C ASN A 100 25.98 -13.13 -1.77
N GLU A 101 24.92 -12.47 -2.23
CA GLU A 101 24.60 -11.09 -1.82
C GLU A 101 23.41 -11.09 -0.85
N LYS A 102 23.54 -10.30 0.24
CA LYS A 102 22.42 -10.02 1.12
C LYS A 102 21.36 -9.21 0.38
N ILE A 103 20.15 -9.67 0.41
CA ILE A 103 18.99 -8.98 -0.17
C ILE A 103 18.17 -8.32 0.92
N ARG A 104 17.56 -7.18 0.60
CA ARG A 104 16.62 -6.48 1.48
C ARG A 104 15.23 -6.61 0.92
N ILE A 105 14.34 -7.19 1.70
CA ILE A 105 12.96 -7.45 1.29
C ILE A 105 12.00 -7.18 2.43
N ALA A 106 10.77 -6.80 2.08
CA ALA A 106 9.65 -6.74 3.02
C ALA A 106 9.00 -8.13 3.11
N ILE A 107 8.80 -8.63 4.33
CA ILE A 107 8.20 -9.92 4.61
C ILE A 107 6.90 -9.68 5.38
N PRO A 108 5.79 -10.32 4.98
CA PRO A 108 4.52 -10.20 5.68
C PRO A 108 4.56 -10.88 7.06
N LEU A 109 3.81 -10.31 7.99
CA LEU A 109 3.62 -10.83 9.34
C LEU A 109 2.28 -11.56 9.41
N HIS A 110 2.32 -12.80 9.91
CA HIS A 110 1.12 -13.58 10.18
C HIS A 110 0.82 -13.58 11.66
N PHE A 111 -0.28 -12.96 12.05
CA PHE A 111 -0.70 -12.84 13.43
C PHE A 111 -1.50 -14.08 13.83
N LYS A 112 -1.05 -14.77 14.89
CA LYS A 112 -1.69 -15.96 15.43
C LYS A 112 -2.17 -15.72 16.85
N GLY A 113 -3.30 -16.34 17.23
CA GLY A 113 -3.78 -16.32 18.60
C GLY A 113 -4.55 -15.05 19.01
N GLU A 114 -4.99 -14.21 18.07
CA GLU A 114 -5.74 -12.98 18.37
C GLU A 114 -6.99 -13.22 19.22
N SER A 115 -7.80 -14.20 18.86
CA SER A 115 -9.03 -14.55 19.58
C SER A 115 -8.79 -15.18 20.97
N VAL A 116 -7.59 -15.71 21.20
CA VAL A 116 -7.19 -16.34 22.47
C VAL A 116 -6.60 -15.32 23.44
N ALA A 117 -6.09 -14.20 22.95
CA ALA A 117 -5.43 -13.17 23.72
C ALA A 117 -6.32 -12.68 24.90
N PRO A 118 -5.77 -12.61 26.14
CA PRO A 118 -6.52 -12.17 27.31
C PRO A 118 -7.00 -10.72 27.18
N GLY A 119 -6.24 -9.87 26.46
CA GLY A 119 -6.64 -8.51 26.16
C GLY A 119 -7.92 -8.42 25.33
N VAL A 120 -8.07 -9.26 24.31
CA VAL A 120 -9.26 -9.32 23.44
C VAL A 120 -10.46 -9.86 24.22
N LYS A 121 -10.27 -10.91 25.05
CA LYS A 121 -11.33 -11.46 25.92
C LYS A 121 -11.86 -10.45 26.93
N LYS A 122 -11.04 -9.49 27.34
CA LYS A 122 -11.44 -8.38 28.24
C LYS A 122 -12.08 -7.20 27.50
N GLY A 123 -12.35 -7.32 26.18
CA GLY A 123 -12.95 -6.28 25.35
C GLY A 123 -11.95 -5.31 24.73
N GLY A 124 -10.66 -5.66 24.68
CA GLY A 124 -9.64 -4.90 23.96
C GLY A 124 -9.73 -5.12 22.44
N VAL A 125 -9.32 -4.12 21.69
CA VAL A 125 -9.17 -4.17 20.24
C VAL A 125 -7.69 -4.26 19.89
N VAL A 126 -7.35 -5.22 19.02
CA VAL A 126 -5.99 -5.37 18.48
C VAL A 126 -5.80 -4.38 17.35
N SER A 127 -4.76 -3.58 17.43
CA SER A 127 -4.35 -2.67 16.37
C SER A 127 -3.03 -3.14 15.77
N HIS A 128 -3.06 -3.53 14.50
CA HIS A 128 -1.87 -3.89 13.73
C HIS A 128 -1.21 -2.61 13.22
N LEU A 129 -0.08 -2.25 13.81
CA LEU A 129 0.68 -1.06 13.43
C LEU A 129 1.59 -1.31 12.23
N LYS A 130 2.06 -2.57 12.09
CA LYS A 130 2.86 -3.02 10.96
C LYS A 130 2.38 -4.39 10.51
N ASN A 131 2.14 -4.52 9.21
CA ASN A 131 1.76 -5.79 8.58
C ASN A 131 2.95 -6.46 7.87
N GLU A 132 4.06 -5.72 7.68
CA GLU A 132 5.27 -6.18 7.05
C GLU A 132 6.51 -5.63 7.75
N ILE A 133 7.61 -6.36 7.65
CA ILE A 133 8.93 -5.96 8.17
C ILE A 133 9.99 -6.05 7.08
N THR A 134 10.89 -5.07 7.05
CA THR A 134 12.03 -5.10 6.12
C THR A 134 13.19 -5.84 6.76
N VAL A 135 13.61 -6.92 6.10
CA VAL A 135 14.71 -7.76 6.55
C VAL A 135 15.86 -7.78 5.55
N SER A 136 17.04 -8.10 6.05
CA SER A 136 18.26 -8.36 5.28
C SER A 136 18.68 -9.79 5.51
N CYS A 137 18.68 -10.61 4.46
CA CYS A 137 19.05 -12.03 4.55
C CYS A 137 19.74 -12.51 3.27
N LEU A 138 20.33 -13.70 3.34
CA LEU A 138 20.78 -14.39 2.14
C LEU A 138 19.59 -15.05 1.42
N PRO A 139 19.65 -15.23 0.12
CA PRO A 139 18.57 -15.85 -0.66
C PRO A 139 18.19 -17.27 -0.21
N LYS A 140 19.11 -17.96 0.49
CA LYS A 140 18.90 -19.31 1.01
C LYS A 140 18.05 -19.34 2.29
N ASP A 141 18.17 -18.27 3.09
CA ASP A 141 17.57 -18.17 4.42
C ASP A 141 16.31 -17.30 4.42
N LEU A 142 15.77 -17.01 3.24
CA LEU A 142 14.60 -16.17 3.06
C LEU A 142 13.34 -16.89 3.56
N PRO A 143 12.67 -16.39 4.62
CA PRO A 143 11.39 -16.92 5.08
C PRO A 143 10.24 -16.39 4.23
N GLU A 144 9.20 -17.19 4.05
CA GLU A 144 7.99 -16.79 3.29
C GLU A 144 7.12 -15.82 4.11
N PHE A 145 7.06 -15.99 5.41
CA PHE A 145 6.32 -15.15 6.38
C PHE A 145 6.98 -15.26 7.76
N VAL A 146 6.61 -14.37 8.66
CA VAL A 146 7.02 -14.41 10.06
C VAL A 146 5.77 -14.53 10.93
N ASP A 147 5.72 -15.60 11.75
CA ASP A 147 4.62 -15.82 12.69
C ASP A 147 4.80 -14.97 13.94
N VAL A 148 3.74 -14.24 14.30
CA VAL A 148 3.66 -13.40 15.48
C VAL A 148 2.59 -13.95 16.41
N ASP A 149 2.97 -14.39 17.59
CA ASP A 149 2.05 -14.95 18.58
C ASP A 149 1.51 -13.86 19.50
N LEU A 150 0.20 -13.65 19.44
CA LEU A 150 -0.53 -12.65 20.23
C LEU A 150 -1.19 -13.25 21.48
N SER A 151 -1.07 -14.57 21.72
CA SER A 151 -1.81 -15.29 22.75
C SER A 151 -1.55 -14.81 24.18
N GLY A 152 -0.42 -14.15 24.41
CA GLY A 152 0.00 -13.65 25.74
C GLY A 152 -0.28 -12.16 25.97
N LEU A 153 -0.86 -11.44 24.99
CA LEU A 153 -1.01 -9.98 25.11
C LEU A 153 -2.23 -9.60 25.95
N ASP A 154 -2.00 -8.74 26.94
CA ASP A 154 -3.03 -8.10 27.75
C ASP A 154 -3.36 -6.68 27.27
N ILE A 155 -4.39 -6.07 27.85
CA ILE A 155 -4.80 -4.70 27.51
C ILE A 155 -3.67 -3.72 27.83
N ASN A 156 -3.46 -2.74 26.95
CA ASN A 156 -2.39 -1.74 26.99
C ASN A 156 -0.96 -2.30 26.87
N GLN A 157 -0.83 -3.54 26.38
CA GLN A 157 0.47 -4.09 26.00
C GLN A 157 0.74 -3.90 24.52
N MET A 158 2.03 -3.77 24.18
CA MET A 158 2.53 -3.66 22.82
C MET A 158 3.59 -4.73 22.59
N LEU A 159 3.57 -5.33 21.41
CA LEU A 159 4.62 -6.21 20.93
C LEU A 159 5.58 -5.40 20.06
N TYR A 160 6.86 -5.52 20.31
CA TYR A 160 7.92 -4.81 19.57
C TYR A 160 8.62 -5.73 18.60
N LEU A 161 9.39 -5.13 17.66
CA LEU A 161 10.20 -5.87 16.70
C LEU A 161 11.23 -6.80 17.35
N ALA A 162 11.74 -6.45 18.53
CA ALA A 162 12.70 -7.27 19.27
C ALA A 162 12.10 -8.59 19.81
N ASP A 163 10.78 -8.64 19.99
CA ASP A 163 10.07 -9.80 20.55
C ASP A 163 9.70 -10.83 19.46
N LEU A 164 9.95 -10.50 18.19
CA LEU A 164 9.63 -11.38 17.06
C LEU A 164 10.60 -12.56 16.98
N LYS A 165 10.06 -13.74 16.79
CA LYS A 165 10.84 -14.94 16.52
C LYS A 165 11.24 -14.99 15.05
N VAL A 166 12.45 -14.55 14.76
CA VAL A 166 13.02 -14.55 13.41
C VAL A 166 13.91 -15.78 13.24
N PRO A 167 13.87 -16.48 12.09
CA PRO A 167 14.77 -17.59 11.82
C PRO A 167 16.24 -17.15 11.76
N GLU A 168 17.15 -18.09 11.94
CA GLU A 168 18.59 -17.83 11.86
C GLU A 168 18.98 -17.32 10.47
N GLY A 169 19.90 -16.35 10.42
CA GLY A 169 20.39 -15.76 9.16
C GLY A 169 19.57 -14.56 8.64
N VAL A 170 18.50 -14.14 9.34
CA VAL A 170 17.68 -13.00 8.98
C VAL A 170 17.90 -11.84 9.95
N GLU A 171 18.30 -10.70 9.45
CA GLU A 171 18.53 -9.47 10.22
C GLU A 171 17.38 -8.47 9.95
N ILE A 172 16.70 -8.00 10.98
CA ILE A 172 15.69 -6.93 10.87
C ILE A 172 16.43 -5.61 10.74
N ILE A 173 16.25 -4.90 9.62
CA ILE A 173 16.97 -3.66 9.30
C ILE A 173 16.67 -2.55 10.32
N GLU A 174 15.43 -2.45 10.78
CA GLU A 174 15.04 -1.43 11.76
C GLU A 174 15.76 -1.64 13.10
N LEU A 175 15.88 -2.89 13.56
CA LEU A 175 16.64 -3.21 14.78
C LEU A 175 18.14 -2.96 14.62
N ALA A 176 18.71 -3.25 13.44
CA ALA A 176 20.09 -2.93 13.13
C ALA A 176 20.38 -1.41 13.18
N HIS A 177 19.38 -0.59 12.90
CA HIS A 177 19.45 0.87 13.04
C HIS A 177 19.07 1.38 14.45
N GLY A 178 18.88 0.47 15.42
CA GLY A 178 18.52 0.82 16.81
C GLY A 178 17.07 1.30 16.98
N ARG A 179 16.21 1.06 15.99
CA ARG A 179 14.78 1.42 16.04
C ARG A 179 13.95 0.21 16.43
N ASN A 180 13.48 0.18 17.66
CA ASN A 180 12.55 -0.83 18.14
C ASN A 180 11.12 -0.28 18.03
N SER A 181 10.50 -0.47 16.86
CA SER A 181 9.13 0.01 16.59
C SER A 181 8.10 -1.00 17.10
N PRO A 182 6.94 -0.55 17.64
CA PRO A 182 5.85 -1.45 17.97
C PRO A 182 5.22 -2.04 16.70
N VAL A 183 4.87 -3.30 16.76
CA VAL A 183 4.25 -4.08 15.66
C VAL A 183 2.76 -4.19 15.88
N VAL A 184 2.35 -4.55 17.10
CA VAL A 184 0.96 -4.74 17.50
C VAL A 184 0.72 -4.07 18.84
N SER A 185 -0.43 -3.47 19.01
CA SER A 185 -0.89 -2.94 20.28
C SER A 185 -2.32 -3.38 20.56
N VAL A 186 -2.63 -3.63 21.84
CA VAL A 186 -3.97 -3.94 22.31
C VAL A 186 -4.47 -2.76 23.14
N HIS A 187 -5.55 -2.13 22.71
CA HIS A 187 -6.14 -0.99 23.39
C HIS A 187 -7.57 -1.29 23.81
N HIS A 188 -8.05 -0.57 24.82
CA HIS A 188 -9.48 -0.53 25.08
C HIS A 188 -10.23 -0.01 23.84
N ALA A 189 -11.31 -0.67 23.46
CA ALA A 189 -12.23 -0.09 22.50
C ALA A 189 -12.66 1.27 23.04
N ARG A 190 -12.33 2.34 22.33
CA ARG A 190 -12.89 3.65 22.62
C ARG A 190 -14.38 3.52 22.33
N ALA A 191 -15.21 3.42 23.38
CA ALA A 191 -16.63 3.64 23.22
C ALA A 191 -16.76 5.03 22.58
N GLU A 192 -17.22 5.10 21.35
CA GLU A 192 -17.83 6.33 20.86
C GLU A 192 -18.95 6.60 21.82
N GLU A 193 -18.76 7.54 22.76
CA GLU A 193 -19.85 8.24 23.39
C GLU A 193 -20.64 8.85 22.24
N VAL A 194 -21.68 8.15 21.82
CA VAL A 194 -22.79 8.77 21.12
C VAL A 194 -23.31 9.76 22.15
N GLU A 195 -22.86 11.01 22.07
CA GLU A 195 -23.56 12.14 22.65
C GLU A 195 -24.96 12.09 22.05
N THR A 196 -25.81 11.31 22.66
CA THR A 196 -27.24 11.51 22.55
C THR A 196 -27.50 12.91 23.04
N ALA A 197 -27.69 13.81 22.10
CA ALA A 197 -28.37 15.08 22.32
C ALA A 197 -29.78 14.78 22.86
N ALA A 198 -29.84 14.45 24.14
CA ALA A 198 -31.06 14.31 24.91
C ALA A 198 -30.98 15.28 26.07
N ALA A 199 -31.09 16.55 25.76
CA ALA A 199 -31.41 17.53 26.79
C ALA A 199 -31.90 18.82 26.12
N ALA A 200 -33.14 18.82 25.67
CA ALA A 200 -33.90 20.05 25.54
C ALA A 200 -35.41 19.74 25.45
N GLU A 201 -35.90 19.11 26.48
CA GLU A 201 -37.32 19.24 26.84
C GLU A 201 -37.38 19.55 28.34
N ALA A 202 -37.40 20.81 28.68
CA ALA A 202 -38.06 21.24 29.92
C ALA A 202 -38.20 22.77 29.91
N GLY A 203 -39.41 23.22 29.82
CA GLY A 203 -39.85 24.45 30.44
C GLY A 203 -39.99 25.63 29.47
N VAL A 204 -41.04 26.09 29.21
CA VAL A 204 -42.36 26.46 29.77
C VAL A 204 -42.88 27.62 28.96
N ALA A 205 -44.06 27.46 28.54
CA ALA A 205 -45.21 28.40 28.56
C ALA A 205 -44.91 29.91 28.82
N ALA A 206 -45.40 30.70 27.98
CA ALA A 206 -46.38 31.74 28.20
C ALA A 206 -46.15 32.97 27.31
N ALA A 207 -47.20 33.21 26.61
CA ALA A 207 -47.82 34.51 26.34
C ALA A 207 -47.21 35.48 25.32
N GLY A 208 -47.92 35.63 24.26
CA GLY A 208 -48.44 36.96 23.94
C GLY A 208 -48.10 37.52 22.57
N ALA A 209 -49.15 37.51 21.72
CA ALA A 209 -49.43 38.55 20.74
C ALA A 209 -48.61 38.62 19.44
N ALA A 210 -49.26 38.17 18.40
CA ALA A 210 -49.18 38.73 17.05
C ALA A 210 -49.74 40.17 17.03
N PRO A 211 -49.72 40.96 15.96
CA PRO A 211 -49.55 40.66 14.55
C PRO A 211 -48.84 41.74 13.68
N ALA A 212 -48.80 41.41 12.41
CA ALA A 212 -48.92 42.31 11.25
C ALA A 212 -47.62 42.76 10.53
N ALA A 213 -47.54 42.23 9.36
CA ALA A 213 -47.68 42.89 8.04
C ALA A 213 -46.42 43.54 7.45
N ALA A 214 -46.09 43.04 6.31
CA ALA A 214 -45.91 43.71 5.01
C ALA A 214 -44.62 43.27 4.33
N ALA A 215 -44.83 42.49 3.27
CA ALA A 215 -43.99 42.60 2.06
C ALA A 215 -44.41 43.92 1.32
N PRO A 216 -43.77 44.40 0.32
CA PRO A 216 -43.19 43.70 -0.83
C PRO A 216 -41.99 44.37 -1.53
N ALA A 217 -41.50 43.65 -2.52
CA ALA A 217 -41.14 44.07 -3.88
C ALA A 217 -39.77 44.67 -4.20
N ALA A 218 -39.14 43.96 -5.11
CA ALA A 218 -38.62 44.39 -6.43
C ALA A 218 -37.41 45.32 -6.38
N ASP A 219 -36.44 45.21 -7.19
CA ASP A 219 -36.32 45.03 -8.61
C ASP A 219 -34.85 45.00 -9.06
N ALA A 220 -34.55 44.13 -9.97
CA ALA A 220 -34.01 44.33 -11.27
C ALA A 220 -32.57 44.81 -11.50
N LYS A 221 -32.00 44.09 -12.43
CA LYS A 221 -31.23 44.54 -13.61
C LYS A 221 -29.74 44.81 -13.40
N ALA A 222 -28.96 44.28 -14.13
CA ALA A 222 -28.68 43.99 -15.52
C ALA A 222 -27.17 44.02 -15.74
N ALA A 223 -26.68 43.04 -16.40
CA ALA A 223 -26.00 43.06 -17.67
C ALA A 223 -24.74 43.92 -17.80
N ALA A 224 -23.66 43.33 -18.18
CA ALA A 224 -23.07 43.51 -19.52
C ALA A 224 -21.68 42.87 -19.64
N LYS A 225 -21.58 41.96 -20.59
CA LYS A 225 -20.38 41.69 -21.39
C LYS A 225 -20.29 42.81 -22.43
N PRO A 226 -19.13 43.21 -22.95
CA PRO A 226 -18.54 42.65 -24.15
C PRO A 226 -17.01 42.55 -24.12
N ALA A 227 -16.36 41.62 -24.73
CA ALA A 227 -16.06 41.31 -26.12
C ALA A 227 -15.09 42.29 -26.82
N ALA A 228 -14.17 41.64 -27.47
CA ALA A 228 -13.41 42.07 -28.66
C ALA A 228 -12.06 42.75 -28.38
N GLU A 229 -11.10 42.35 -28.96
CA GLU A 229 -10.42 42.25 -30.29
C GLU A 229 -8.98 42.75 -30.09
N ALA A 230 -8.00 42.43 -30.69
CA ALA A 230 -7.59 41.77 -31.91
C ALA A 230 -6.08 41.99 -32.10
N LYS A 231 -5.42 41.10 -32.84
CA LYS A 231 -4.37 41.34 -33.83
C LYS A 231 -2.98 41.93 -33.47
N GLY A 232 -2.05 41.24 -34.06
CA GLY A 232 -0.72 41.68 -34.52
C GLY A 232 0.31 40.54 -34.42
N LYS A 233 0.54 39.68 -35.39
CA LYS A 233 1.39 39.79 -36.58
C LYS A 233 2.72 40.53 -36.33
N ASP A 234 3.82 39.84 -36.39
CA ASP A 234 4.84 39.72 -37.45
C ASP A 234 6.14 39.20 -36.81
N ALA A 235 6.68 38.13 -37.25
CA ALA A 235 7.61 37.90 -38.33
C ALA A 235 9.09 38.20 -37.99
N LYS A 236 9.92 37.21 -38.30
CA LYS A 236 11.32 37.30 -38.73
C LYS A 236 12.43 37.37 -37.67
N LYS A 237 13.16 36.34 -37.45
CA LYS A 237 14.39 35.98 -38.22
C LYS A 237 14.83 34.58 -37.87
#